data_6aa2f3399de6bd34be286df32ca3bcdb
#
_entry.id   6aa2f3399de6bd34be286df32ca3bcdb
#
_cell.length_a   1.000
_cell.length_b   1.000
_cell.length_c   1.000
_cell.angle_alpha   90.00
_cell.angle_beta   90.00
_cell.angle_gamma   90.00
#
_symmetry.space_group_name_H-M   'P 1'
#
loop_
_entity.id
_entity.type
_entity.pdbx_description
1 polymer ?
#
loop_
_entity_poly.entity_id
_entity_poly.type
_entity_poly.pdbx_seq_one_letter_code
_entity_poly.pdbx_strand_id
1 'polypeptide(L)'
;MSEQRTRPLIDRLEEVAEQGVETSCDPDQRDTDFIRTILPGLRTWLRWFDASVEGFEHLPDTGPMLLVGNHSGGVHMPDYWAFLSEWIRQRGVDAPLHSLGFDLVFSIPGAGTLARKMGTLPASHEMADELLDRGATVLVYPGGDADDFRPWTERHRVDLHGHTGFVRLALRHGVPVVPIVSHGSHDAIIVLARGDELARTLG
;
A
#
# COMPACT_ATOMS: atom_id res chain seq x y z
N MET A 1 -32.19 15.59 -23.65
CA MET A 1 -31.60 14.27 -23.26
C MET A 1 -30.34 13.99 -24.08
N SER A 2 -29.28 14.79 -24.00
CA SER A 2 -28.03 14.53 -24.78
C SER A 2 -26.78 15.31 -24.31
N GLU A 3 -26.71 15.79 -23.08
CA GLU A 3 -25.49 16.49 -22.59
C GLU A 3 -24.56 15.66 -21.70
N GLN A 4 -24.88 14.40 -21.45
CA GLN A 4 -24.06 13.54 -20.55
C GLN A 4 -22.94 12.78 -21.25
N ARG A 5 -22.65 13.02 -22.53
CA ARG A 5 -21.75 12.17 -23.34
C ARG A 5 -20.35 12.71 -23.59
N THR A 6 -19.97 13.89 -23.08
CA THR A 6 -18.72 14.55 -23.46
C THR A 6 -17.88 15.08 -22.29
N ARG A 7 -18.08 14.58 -21.08
CA ARG A 7 -17.12 14.87 -20.02
C ARG A 7 -15.86 14.02 -20.22
N PRO A 8 -14.64 14.59 -20.07
CA PRO A 8 -13.39 13.83 -20.07
C PRO A 8 -13.46 12.66 -19.08
N LEU A 9 -12.81 11.56 -19.41
CA LEU A 9 -12.77 10.37 -18.55
C LEU A 9 -12.23 10.72 -17.15
N ILE A 10 -11.30 11.65 -17.09
CA ILE A 10 -10.66 12.15 -15.85
C ILE A 10 -11.71 12.79 -14.94
N ASP A 11 -12.55 13.72 -15.43
CA ASP A 11 -13.59 14.36 -14.61
C ASP A 11 -14.59 13.34 -14.04
N ARG A 12 -14.85 12.27 -14.78
CA ARG A 12 -15.71 11.18 -14.32
C ARG A 12 -15.04 10.29 -13.28
N LEU A 13 -13.74 10.11 -13.39
CA LEU A 13 -12.95 9.37 -12.39
C LEU A 13 -12.79 10.17 -11.10
N GLU A 14 -12.60 11.49 -11.21
CA GLU A 14 -12.56 12.39 -10.05
C GLU A 14 -13.93 12.45 -9.35
N GLU A 15 -15.03 12.56 -10.11
CA GLU A 15 -16.40 12.56 -9.57
C GLU A 15 -16.74 11.21 -8.89
N VAL A 16 -16.25 10.09 -9.43
CA VAL A 16 -16.39 8.76 -8.82
C VAL A 16 -15.49 8.65 -7.59
N ALA A 17 -14.30 9.21 -7.60
CA ALA A 17 -13.40 9.25 -6.46
C ALA A 17 -13.98 10.10 -5.31
N GLU A 18 -14.57 11.27 -5.63
CA GLU A 18 -15.23 12.12 -4.63
C GLU A 18 -16.53 11.52 -4.07
N GLN A 19 -17.29 10.75 -4.88
CA GLN A 19 -18.54 10.12 -4.46
C GLN A 19 -18.36 8.75 -3.80
N GLY A 20 -17.20 8.11 -3.98
CA GLY A 20 -16.94 6.73 -3.59
C GLY A 20 -16.08 6.54 -2.36
N VAL A 21 -15.46 7.59 -1.83
CA VAL A 21 -14.71 7.49 -0.58
C VAL A 21 -15.70 7.53 0.57
N GLU A 22 -16.17 6.35 0.96
CA GLU A 22 -16.79 6.15 2.27
C GLU A 22 -15.71 6.47 3.31
N THR A 23 -15.72 7.71 3.81
CA THR A 23 -14.71 8.27 4.73
C THR A 23 -14.71 7.60 6.11
N SER A 24 -15.64 6.71 6.39
CA SER A 24 -15.63 5.85 7.58
C SER A 24 -14.97 4.50 7.29
N CYS A 25 -13.66 4.51 7.13
CA CYS A 25 -12.90 3.26 7.07
C CYS A 25 -12.62 2.80 8.49
N ASP A 26 -13.36 1.80 8.93
CA ASP A 26 -13.18 1.15 10.21
C ASP A 26 -12.02 0.16 10.13
N PRO A 27 -10.96 0.29 10.95
CA PRO A 27 -9.89 -0.70 11.06
C PRO A 27 -10.38 -2.12 11.34
N ASP A 28 -11.57 -2.26 11.97
CA ASP A 28 -12.17 -3.55 12.30
C ASP A 28 -12.72 -4.31 11.07
N GLN A 29 -12.68 -3.74 9.88
CA GLN A 29 -13.03 -4.43 8.62
C GLN A 29 -11.99 -5.47 8.17
N ARG A 30 -10.83 -5.53 8.82
CA ARG A 30 -9.83 -6.58 8.56
C ARG A 30 -10.40 -7.95 8.90
N ASP A 31 -10.46 -8.83 7.91
CA ASP A 31 -11.14 -10.13 7.98
C ASP A 31 -10.10 -11.27 8.04
N THR A 32 -9.80 -11.75 9.23
CA THR A 32 -8.77 -12.78 9.42
C THR A 32 -9.16 -14.13 8.81
N ASP A 33 -10.44 -14.46 8.71
CA ASP A 33 -10.91 -15.71 8.11
C ASP A 33 -10.80 -15.62 6.58
N PHE A 34 -11.12 -14.48 6.02
CA PHE A 34 -10.87 -14.20 4.60
C PHE A 34 -9.38 -14.32 4.27
N ILE A 35 -8.51 -13.71 5.07
CA ILE A 35 -7.05 -13.77 4.90
C ILE A 35 -6.57 -15.23 4.94
N ARG A 36 -7.01 -16.02 5.93
CA ARG A 36 -6.68 -17.46 6.04
C ARG A 36 -7.07 -18.22 4.78
N THR A 37 -8.23 -17.88 4.22
CA THR A 37 -8.76 -18.56 3.01
C THR A 37 -7.92 -18.28 1.77
N ILE A 38 -7.47 -17.04 1.56
CA ILE A 38 -6.73 -16.67 0.34
C ILE A 38 -5.23 -16.93 0.45
N LEU A 39 -4.69 -17.00 1.66
CA LEU A 39 -3.24 -17.10 1.91
C LEU A 39 -2.54 -18.24 1.17
N PRO A 40 -3.09 -19.48 1.05
CA PRO A 40 -2.45 -20.54 0.28
C PRO A 40 -2.30 -20.21 -1.22
N GLY A 41 -3.33 -19.60 -1.81
CA GLY A 41 -3.30 -19.13 -3.20
C GLY A 41 -2.26 -18.01 -3.39
N LEU A 42 -2.24 -17.04 -2.48
CA LEU A 42 -1.28 -15.95 -2.47
C LEU A 42 0.16 -16.48 -2.38
N ARG A 43 0.45 -17.42 -1.50
CA ARG A 43 1.77 -18.05 -1.36
C ARG A 43 2.18 -18.83 -2.62
N THR A 44 1.23 -19.46 -3.29
CA THR A 44 1.49 -20.16 -4.55
C THR A 44 1.84 -19.17 -5.65
N TRP A 45 1.14 -18.04 -5.73
CA TRP A 45 1.42 -16.97 -6.67
C TRP A 45 2.77 -16.29 -6.40
N LEU A 46 3.14 -16.05 -5.14
CA LEU A 46 4.43 -15.49 -4.75
C LEU A 46 5.62 -16.35 -5.15
N ARG A 47 5.46 -17.67 -5.30
CA ARG A 47 6.52 -18.55 -5.82
C ARG A 47 6.96 -18.18 -7.23
N TRP A 48 6.07 -17.58 -8.02
CA TRP A 48 6.42 -17.11 -9.36
C TRP A 48 7.48 -15.99 -9.33
N PHE A 49 7.49 -15.17 -8.26
CA PHE A 49 8.43 -14.09 -8.08
C PHE A 49 9.71 -14.51 -7.32
N ASP A 50 9.80 -15.78 -6.89
CA ASP A 50 10.88 -16.26 -6.02
C ASP A 50 11.15 -15.32 -4.82
N ALA A 51 10.06 -14.81 -4.24
CA ALA A 51 10.11 -13.81 -3.20
C ALA A 51 10.56 -14.38 -1.87
N SER A 52 11.53 -13.74 -1.23
CA SER A 52 11.98 -14.02 0.12
C SER A 52 11.93 -12.76 0.99
N VAL A 53 11.76 -12.94 2.29
CA VAL A 53 11.80 -11.84 3.27
C VAL A 53 12.73 -12.24 4.40
N GLU A 54 13.67 -11.37 4.72
CA GLU A 54 14.71 -11.59 5.72
C GLU A 54 14.67 -10.47 6.76
N GLY A 55 15.33 -10.68 7.92
CA GLY A 55 15.49 -9.65 8.95
C GLY A 55 14.31 -9.52 9.91
N PHE A 56 13.36 -10.45 9.92
CA PHE A 56 12.24 -10.43 10.86
C PHE A 56 12.68 -10.48 12.33
N GLU A 57 13.85 -11.06 12.60
CA GLU A 57 14.49 -11.12 13.91
C GLU A 57 14.90 -9.75 14.46
N HIS A 58 14.93 -8.72 13.61
CA HIS A 58 15.24 -7.35 14.00
C HIS A 58 14.00 -6.52 14.35
N LEU A 59 12.81 -7.04 14.07
CA LEU A 59 11.58 -6.36 14.43
C LEU A 59 11.32 -6.45 15.94
N PRO A 60 10.84 -5.38 16.57
CA PRO A 60 10.33 -5.45 17.94
C PRO A 60 9.35 -6.59 18.12
N ASP A 61 9.44 -7.34 19.21
CA ASP A 61 8.57 -8.50 19.44
C ASP A 61 7.11 -8.12 19.64
N THR A 62 6.87 -6.98 20.26
CA THR A 62 5.52 -6.50 20.60
C THR A 62 5.44 -4.98 20.50
N GLY A 63 4.22 -4.48 20.52
CA GLY A 63 3.91 -3.05 20.52
C GLY A 63 3.70 -2.45 19.14
N PRO A 64 3.16 -1.23 19.10
CA PRO A 64 2.99 -0.52 17.86
C PRO A 64 4.35 -0.15 17.26
N MET A 65 4.45 -0.23 15.94
CA MET A 65 5.62 0.20 15.18
C MET A 65 5.19 0.75 13.82
N LEU A 66 6.01 1.62 13.28
CA LEU A 66 5.83 2.15 11.94
C LEU A 66 6.82 1.51 10.99
N LEU A 67 6.32 0.68 10.09
CA LEU A 67 7.09 0.06 9.03
C LEU A 67 7.11 1.01 7.83
N VAL A 68 8.28 1.35 7.33
CA VAL A 68 8.45 2.33 6.25
C VAL A 68 9.20 1.67 5.11
N GLY A 69 8.51 1.48 3.98
CA GLY A 69 9.05 0.78 2.82
C GLY A 69 9.23 1.67 1.59
N ASN A 70 10.09 1.22 0.68
CA ASN A 70 10.01 1.58 -0.72
C ASN A 70 9.04 0.62 -1.41
N HIS A 71 8.31 1.11 -2.40
CA HIS A 71 7.27 0.35 -3.10
C HIS A 71 7.62 0.18 -4.57
N SER A 72 7.26 -0.97 -5.13
CA SER A 72 7.47 -1.25 -6.54
C SER A 72 6.70 -2.49 -7.01
N GLY A 73 6.52 -2.60 -8.32
CA GLY A 73 5.80 -3.73 -8.93
C GLY A 73 4.40 -3.38 -9.40
N GLY A 74 4.00 -2.11 -9.30
CA GLY A 74 2.74 -1.58 -9.79
C GLY A 74 1.55 -2.30 -9.17
N VAL A 75 0.55 -2.60 -9.97
CA VAL A 75 -0.68 -3.26 -9.52
C VAL A 75 -0.49 -4.68 -8.98
N HIS A 76 0.66 -5.30 -9.21
CA HIS A 76 0.97 -6.64 -8.69
C HIS A 76 1.45 -6.61 -7.24
N MET A 77 2.14 -5.54 -6.82
CA MET A 77 2.65 -5.32 -5.46
C MET A 77 3.30 -6.58 -4.82
N PRO A 78 4.23 -7.27 -5.51
CA PRO A 78 4.80 -8.51 -4.98
C PRO A 78 5.56 -8.29 -3.67
N ASP A 79 6.17 -7.14 -3.47
CA ASP A 79 6.82 -6.70 -2.25
C ASP A 79 5.86 -6.66 -1.05
N TYR A 80 4.71 -6.01 -1.23
CA TYR A 80 3.68 -5.95 -0.20
C TYR A 80 3.15 -7.33 0.18
N TRP A 81 2.80 -8.14 -0.83
CA TRP A 81 2.24 -9.47 -0.59
C TRP A 81 3.26 -10.44 0.02
N ALA A 82 4.54 -10.34 -0.37
CA ALA A 82 5.61 -11.12 0.23
C ALA A 82 5.77 -10.77 1.70
N PHE A 83 5.85 -9.47 2.02
CA PHE A 83 5.96 -9.01 3.40
C PHE A 83 4.75 -9.42 4.24
N LEU A 84 3.52 -9.21 3.76
CA LEU A 84 2.29 -9.61 4.46
C LEU A 84 2.24 -11.13 4.70
N SER A 85 2.60 -11.94 3.70
CA SER A 85 2.65 -13.40 3.85
C SER A 85 3.65 -13.83 4.93
N GLU A 86 4.82 -13.18 4.98
CA GLU A 86 5.84 -13.46 5.97
C GLU A 86 5.44 -12.96 7.37
N TRP A 87 4.82 -11.77 7.46
CA TRP A 87 4.26 -11.26 8.71
C TRP A 87 3.29 -12.27 9.33
N ILE A 88 2.35 -12.78 8.53
CA ILE A 88 1.37 -13.78 8.99
C ILE A 88 2.07 -15.08 9.41
N ARG A 89 3.13 -15.47 8.73
CA ARG A 89 3.91 -16.67 9.09
C ARG A 89 4.61 -16.53 10.43
N GLN A 90 5.17 -15.35 10.72
CA GLN A 90 5.99 -15.09 11.91
C GLN A 90 5.14 -14.71 13.14
N ARG A 91 4.12 -13.87 12.94
CA ARG A 91 3.34 -13.25 14.01
C ARG A 91 1.92 -13.81 14.13
N GLY A 92 1.48 -14.60 13.15
CA GLY A 92 0.10 -15.07 13.05
C GLY A 92 -0.83 -14.08 12.36
N VAL A 93 -1.95 -14.60 11.87
CA VAL A 93 -2.94 -13.80 11.14
C VAL A 93 -3.65 -12.78 12.04
N ASP A 94 -3.74 -13.04 13.33
CA ASP A 94 -4.43 -12.19 14.31
C ASP A 94 -3.56 -11.00 14.77
N ALA A 95 -2.25 -11.00 14.44
CA ALA A 95 -1.39 -9.88 14.75
C ALA A 95 -1.79 -8.63 13.93
N PRO A 96 -2.07 -7.47 14.59
CA PRO A 96 -2.60 -6.30 13.93
C PRO A 96 -1.53 -5.62 13.05
N LEU A 97 -1.56 -5.93 11.76
CA LEU A 97 -0.83 -5.23 10.72
C LEU A 97 -1.83 -4.55 9.80
N HIS A 98 -1.69 -3.24 9.66
CA HIS A 98 -2.44 -2.43 8.70
C HIS A 98 -1.49 -1.73 7.75
N SER A 99 -1.87 -1.61 6.48
CA SER A 99 -1.16 -0.79 5.51
C SER A 99 -2.00 0.41 5.10
N LEU A 100 -1.34 1.50 4.75
CA LEU A 100 -2.01 2.68 4.21
C LEU A 100 -1.85 2.66 2.68
N GLY A 101 -2.99 2.64 1.99
CA GLY A 101 -3.07 2.54 0.54
C GLY A 101 -3.58 3.81 -0.11
N PHE A 102 -3.31 3.94 -1.39
CA PHE A 102 -3.72 5.07 -2.21
C PHE A 102 -5.24 5.10 -2.43
N ASP A 103 -5.86 6.27 -2.36
CA ASP A 103 -7.33 6.44 -2.40
C ASP A 103 -7.99 5.85 -3.64
N LEU A 104 -7.29 5.85 -4.78
CA LEU A 104 -7.79 5.27 -6.01
C LEU A 104 -8.17 3.78 -5.87
N VAL A 105 -7.46 3.02 -5.05
CA VAL A 105 -7.76 1.60 -4.80
C VAL A 105 -9.16 1.44 -4.21
N PHE A 106 -9.56 2.37 -3.35
CA PHE A 106 -10.86 2.35 -2.68
C PHE A 106 -12.00 2.85 -3.55
N SER A 107 -11.68 3.56 -4.64
CA SER A 107 -12.65 4.01 -5.65
C SER A 107 -13.01 2.92 -6.67
N ILE A 108 -12.21 1.86 -6.78
CA ILE A 108 -12.46 0.77 -7.71
C ILE A 108 -13.43 -0.23 -7.08
N PRO A 109 -14.59 -0.51 -7.70
CA PRO A 109 -15.57 -1.47 -7.18
C PRO A 109 -14.94 -2.84 -6.88
N GLY A 110 -15.10 -3.32 -5.65
CA GLY A 110 -14.55 -4.59 -5.18
C GLY A 110 -13.09 -4.52 -4.70
N ALA A 111 -12.24 -3.69 -5.29
CA ALA A 111 -10.85 -3.56 -4.87
C ALA A 111 -10.74 -2.95 -3.47
N GLY A 112 -11.50 -1.88 -3.19
CA GLY A 112 -11.55 -1.27 -1.86
C GLY A 112 -12.04 -2.24 -0.77
N THR A 113 -13.07 -3.04 -1.08
CA THR A 113 -13.55 -4.08 -0.15
C THR A 113 -12.47 -5.12 0.11
N LEU A 114 -11.78 -5.58 -0.94
CA LEU A 114 -10.66 -6.53 -0.80
C LEU A 114 -9.54 -5.93 0.04
N ALA A 115 -9.15 -4.69 -0.25
CA ALA A 115 -8.10 -3.97 0.48
C ALA A 115 -8.42 -3.90 1.98
N ARG A 116 -9.63 -3.47 2.35
CA ARG A 116 -10.07 -3.40 3.77
C ARG A 116 -10.04 -4.75 4.45
N LYS A 117 -10.54 -5.80 3.79
CA LYS A 117 -10.47 -7.17 4.34
C LYS A 117 -9.03 -7.65 4.58
N MET A 118 -8.09 -7.15 3.81
CA MET A 118 -6.66 -7.43 3.99
C MET A 118 -6.00 -6.54 5.05
N GLY A 119 -6.69 -5.54 5.57
CA GLY A 119 -6.17 -4.57 6.54
C GLY A 119 -5.50 -3.36 5.90
N THR A 120 -5.74 -3.14 4.59
CA THR A 120 -5.30 -1.92 3.91
C THR A 120 -6.39 -0.86 4.02
N LEU A 121 -6.03 0.34 4.47
CA LEU A 121 -6.94 1.46 4.73
C LEU A 121 -6.47 2.69 3.94
N PRO A 122 -7.35 3.66 3.66
CA PRO A 122 -6.96 4.89 2.97
C PRO A 122 -5.86 5.64 3.71
N ALA A 123 -4.90 6.15 2.96
CA ALA A 123 -3.75 6.87 3.50
C ALA A 123 -4.16 8.26 3.99
N SER A 124 -4.39 8.40 5.28
CA SER A 124 -4.57 9.69 5.94
C SER A 124 -3.76 9.78 7.23
N HIS A 125 -3.52 10.99 7.71
CA HIS A 125 -2.85 11.18 9.00
C HIS A 125 -3.74 10.70 10.14
N GLU A 126 -5.03 10.96 10.07
CA GLU A 126 -6.02 10.57 11.07
C GLU A 126 -6.09 9.05 11.21
N MET A 127 -6.12 8.33 10.07
CA MET A 127 -6.12 6.88 10.09
C MET A 127 -4.83 6.31 10.67
N ALA A 128 -3.69 6.89 10.32
CA ALA A 128 -2.40 6.48 10.85
C ALA A 128 -2.31 6.72 12.38
N ASP A 129 -2.78 7.89 12.85
CA ASP A 129 -2.85 8.21 14.27
C ASP A 129 -3.77 7.19 15.02
N GLU A 130 -4.97 6.93 14.49
CA GLU A 130 -5.91 5.98 15.08
C GLU A 130 -5.35 4.56 15.21
N LEU A 131 -4.70 4.07 14.16
CA LEU A 131 -4.10 2.73 14.16
C LEU A 131 -3.00 2.59 15.21
N LEU A 132 -2.11 3.58 15.30
CA LEU A 132 -1.02 3.57 16.28
C LEU A 132 -1.55 3.71 17.71
N ASP A 133 -2.59 4.53 17.93
CA ASP A 133 -3.26 4.65 19.24
C ASP A 133 -3.93 3.32 19.69
N ARG A 134 -4.42 2.53 18.73
CA ARG A 134 -4.93 1.18 18.99
C ARG A 134 -3.82 0.13 19.22
N GLY A 135 -2.54 0.52 19.13
CA GLY A 135 -1.40 -0.37 19.30
C GLY A 135 -1.09 -1.24 18.08
N ALA A 136 -1.62 -0.91 16.91
CA ALA A 136 -1.39 -1.65 15.69
C ALA A 136 0.00 -1.34 15.08
N THR A 137 0.52 -2.29 14.31
CA THR A 137 1.65 -2.05 13.41
C THR A 137 1.13 -1.45 12.10
N VAL A 138 1.74 -0.35 11.67
CA VAL A 138 1.33 0.37 10.46
C VAL A 138 2.44 0.32 9.42
N LEU A 139 2.12 -0.16 8.22
CA LEU A 139 3.02 -0.17 7.06
C LEU A 139 2.67 0.98 6.12
N VAL A 140 3.68 1.78 5.79
CA VAL A 140 3.54 2.92 4.87
C VAL A 140 4.61 2.89 3.79
N TYR A 141 4.24 3.38 2.61
CA TYR A 141 5.13 3.56 1.46
C TYR A 141 5.15 5.06 1.09
N PRO A 142 6.04 5.86 1.71
CA PRO A 142 5.97 7.32 1.57
C PRO A 142 6.24 7.83 0.15
N GLY A 143 6.92 7.04 -0.69
CA GLY A 143 7.17 7.39 -2.09
C GLY A 143 5.92 7.34 -2.98
N GLY A 144 4.86 6.65 -2.52
CA GLY A 144 3.58 6.55 -3.21
C GLY A 144 3.68 5.98 -4.62
N ASP A 145 2.80 6.43 -5.49
CA ASP A 145 2.72 6.03 -6.90
C ASP A 145 3.98 6.41 -7.69
N ALA A 146 4.60 7.53 -7.36
CA ALA A 146 5.84 7.97 -8.00
C ALA A 146 7.02 7.02 -7.73
N ASP A 147 7.03 6.33 -6.59
CA ASP A 147 8.00 5.29 -6.26
C ASP A 147 7.61 3.95 -6.91
N ASP A 148 6.33 3.59 -6.87
CA ASP A 148 5.81 2.33 -7.40
C ASP A 148 5.92 2.24 -8.93
N PHE A 149 5.58 3.31 -9.65
CA PHE A 149 5.63 3.40 -11.12
C PHE A 149 6.87 4.09 -11.65
N ARG A 150 7.99 4.00 -10.95
CA ARG A 150 9.27 4.57 -11.37
C ARG A 150 9.73 3.92 -12.67
N PRO A 151 10.33 4.70 -13.62
CA PRO A 151 10.90 4.14 -14.84
C PRO A 151 11.92 3.05 -14.57
N TRP A 152 11.94 2.03 -15.43
CA TRP A 152 12.89 0.92 -15.36
C TRP A 152 14.35 1.35 -15.22
N THR A 153 14.73 2.46 -15.86
CA THR A 153 16.08 3.04 -15.78
C THR A 153 16.46 3.52 -14.38
N GLU A 154 15.47 3.76 -13.52
CA GLU A 154 15.63 4.22 -12.13
C GLU A 154 15.30 3.13 -11.10
N ARG A 155 15.11 1.89 -11.51
CA ARG A 155 14.62 0.78 -10.66
C ARG A 155 15.45 0.47 -9.42
N HIS A 156 16.73 0.87 -9.41
CA HIS A 156 17.64 0.69 -8.27
C HIS A 156 17.71 1.90 -7.34
N ARG A 157 16.88 2.90 -7.56
CA ARG A 157 16.83 4.10 -6.75
C ARG A 157 15.63 4.04 -5.81
N VAL A 158 15.81 4.40 -4.56
CA VAL A 158 14.71 4.67 -3.61
C VAL A 158 14.54 6.18 -3.50
N ASP A 159 13.35 6.67 -3.71
CA ASP A 159 13.04 8.08 -3.60
C ASP A 159 11.70 8.27 -2.87
N LEU A 160 11.75 8.77 -1.67
CA LEU A 160 10.56 9.08 -0.89
C LEU A 160 9.99 10.47 -1.21
N HIS A 161 10.48 11.13 -2.26
CA HIS A 161 10.02 12.44 -2.75
C HIS A 161 9.95 13.53 -1.67
N GLY A 162 10.82 13.44 -0.64
CA GLY A 162 10.84 14.38 0.47
C GLY A 162 9.66 14.25 1.43
N HIS A 163 8.86 13.21 1.33
CA HIS A 163 7.75 12.97 2.25
C HIS A 163 8.28 12.58 3.64
N THR A 164 8.08 13.47 4.60
CA THR A 164 8.55 13.29 5.98
C THR A 164 7.40 13.09 6.99
N GLY A 165 6.18 12.91 6.51
CA GLY A 165 4.99 12.72 7.34
C GLY A 165 5.14 11.57 8.33
N PHE A 166 5.72 10.46 7.88
CA PHE A 166 5.98 9.28 8.71
C PHE A 166 6.94 9.55 9.89
N VAL A 167 7.92 10.44 9.71
CA VAL A 167 8.83 10.82 10.80
C VAL A 167 8.07 11.57 11.89
N ARG A 168 7.23 12.54 11.49
CA ARG A 168 6.39 13.30 12.44
C ARG A 168 5.41 12.38 13.18
N LEU A 169 4.82 11.43 12.46
CA LEU A 169 3.92 10.43 13.02
C LEU A 169 4.63 9.59 14.09
N ALA A 170 5.79 9.01 13.75
CA ALA A 170 6.57 8.19 14.68
C ALA A 170 7.00 8.96 15.93
N LEU A 171 7.44 10.22 15.78
CA LEU A 171 7.83 11.08 16.90
C LEU A 171 6.63 11.41 17.81
N ARG A 172 5.45 11.65 17.22
CA ARG A 172 4.22 11.96 17.98
C ARG A 172 3.79 10.80 18.87
N HIS A 173 3.83 9.57 18.33
CA HIS A 173 3.40 8.37 19.05
C HIS A 173 4.54 7.69 19.84
N GLY A 174 5.80 8.15 19.69
CA GLY A 174 6.95 7.53 20.36
C GLY A 174 7.19 6.08 19.91
N VAL A 175 6.84 5.74 18.66
CA VAL A 175 6.98 4.37 18.13
C VAL A 175 8.26 4.22 17.31
N PRO A 176 8.85 3.02 17.30
CA PRO A 176 10.01 2.75 16.46
C PRO A 176 9.64 2.80 14.97
N VAL A 177 10.56 3.33 14.17
CA VAL A 177 10.51 3.26 12.69
C VAL A 177 11.39 2.12 12.24
N VAL A 178 10.80 1.17 11.51
CA VAL A 178 11.53 0.02 10.95
C VAL A 178 11.53 0.13 9.43
N PRO A 179 12.69 0.25 8.79
CA PRO A 179 12.77 0.29 7.34
C PRO A 179 12.50 -1.10 6.74
N ILE A 180 11.63 -1.14 5.73
CA ILE A 180 11.37 -2.32 4.92
C ILE A 180 11.91 -2.05 3.51
N VAL A 181 12.96 -2.77 3.13
CA VAL A 181 13.60 -2.56 1.82
C VAL A 181 13.18 -3.65 0.85
N SER A 182 12.50 -3.26 -0.22
CA SER A 182 12.16 -4.14 -1.34
C SER A 182 13.17 -3.98 -2.48
N HIS A 183 13.63 -5.11 -3.00
CA HIS A 183 14.51 -5.18 -4.16
C HIS A 183 13.96 -6.20 -5.17
N GLY A 184 14.06 -5.91 -6.47
CA GLY A 184 13.62 -6.80 -7.54
C GLY A 184 12.14 -6.71 -7.92
N SER A 185 11.28 -6.11 -7.11
CA SER A 185 9.85 -5.98 -7.40
C SER A 185 9.56 -5.17 -8.67
N HIS A 186 10.46 -4.26 -9.07
CA HIS A 186 10.37 -3.54 -10.35
C HIS A 186 10.47 -4.46 -11.58
N ASP A 187 10.96 -5.68 -11.40
CA ASP A 187 11.02 -6.66 -12.49
C ASP A 187 9.63 -7.25 -12.81
N ALA A 188 8.65 -7.04 -11.94
CA ALA A 188 7.27 -7.48 -12.15
C ALA A 188 6.52 -6.62 -13.19
N ILE A 189 6.95 -5.38 -13.41
CA ILE A 189 6.37 -4.45 -14.40
C ILE A 189 7.46 -3.53 -14.96
N ILE A 190 7.51 -3.43 -16.29
CA ILE A 190 8.44 -2.53 -16.95
C ILE A 190 7.75 -1.22 -17.26
N VAL A 191 8.09 -0.17 -16.52
CA VAL A 191 7.63 1.20 -16.78
C VAL A 191 8.67 1.87 -17.68
N LEU A 192 8.29 2.20 -18.92
CA LEU A 192 9.21 2.77 -19.91
C LEU A 192 9.51 4.25 -19.66
N ALA A 193 8.50 5.02 -19.26
CA ALA A 193 8.60 6.45 -18.98
C ALA A 193 7.48 6.90 -18.05
N ARG A 194 7.70 8.03 -17.36
CA ARG A 194 6.69 8.74 -16.62
C ARG A 194 5.73 9.41 -17.57
N GLY A 195 4.67 9.18 -17.93
CA GLY A 195 3.78 9.79 -18.95
C GLY A 195 3.60 11.32 -18.94
N ASP A 196 4.46 12.07 -18.26
CA ASP A 196 4.38 13.53 -18.08
C ASP A 196 4.34 14.33 -19.39
N GLU A 197 5.12 13.88 -20.39
CA GLU A 197 5.11 14.53 -21.71
C GLU A 197 3.84 14.20 -22.49
N LEU A 198 3.36 12.97 -22.36
CA LEU A 198 2.12 12.53 -22.99
C LEU A 198 0.91 13.23 -22.34
N ALA A 199 0.89 13.31 -21.03
CA ALA A 199 -0.17 14.03 -20.30
C ALA A 199 -0.22 15.51 -20.68
N ARG A 200 0.94 16.18 -20.79
CA ARG A 200 1.00 17.58 -21.27
C ARG A 200 0.56 17.78 -22.73
N THR A 201 0.70 16.75 -23.55
CA THR A 201 0.34 16.82 -24.98
C THR A 201 -1.15 16.52 -25.22
N LEU A 202 -1.76 15.74 -24.34
CA LEU A 202 -3.16 15.33 -24.46
C LEU A 202 -4.14 16.25 -23.69
N GLY A 203 -3.62 17.24 -22.92
CA GLY A 203 -4.42 18.24 -22.15
C GLY A 203 -4.83 17.73 -20.83
#